data_2dc80a752bb3c9e6c7e37da2d4f7e6a5
#
_entry.id   2dc80a752bb3c9e6c7e37da2d4f7e6a5
#
_cell.length_a   1.000
_cell.length_b   1.000
_cell.length_c   1.000
_cell.angle_alpha   90.00
_cell.angle_beta   90.00
_cell.angle_gamma   90.00
#
_symmetry.space_group_name_H-M   'P 1'
#
loop_
_entity.id
_entity.type
_entity.pdbx_description
1 polymer ?
#
loop_
_entity_poly.entity_id
_entity_poly.type
_entity_poly.pdbx_seq_one_letter_code
_entity_poly.pdbx_strand_id
1 'polypeptide(L)'
;MKDYSYLDELEAKSIFIIREAYRRFKDKLAALVSWGKDSTTMLYLVRKAFFGNVPIPVVHIDTSYKLPEIYAFRDKLTKEWNLNLIIAKNEVALKNGMGPEKGRFACCTALKTEALKQAIKKFKLKALFAAIRRDEHLIRSKERIASPRDKDFKWDYL
;
A
#
# COMPACT_ATOMS: atom_id res chain seq x y z
N MET A 1 16.53 -3.97 33.40
CA MET A 1 16.44 -4.31 31.95
C MET A 1 14.97 -4.29 31.59
N LYS A 2 14.53 -3.52 30.57
CA LYS A 2 13.17 -3.64 30.06
C LYS A 2 13.06 -4.99 29.36
N ASP A 3 12.14 -5.86 29.80
CA ASP A 3 11.81 -7.05 29.04
C ASP A 3 11.18 -6.62 27.71
N TYR A 4 11.86 -6.88 26.62
CA TYR A 4 11.33 -6.63 25.28
C TYR A 4 10.20 -7.63 25.00
N SER A 5 9.02 -7.12 24.76
CA SER A 5 7.89 -7.94 24.34
C SER A 5 8.05 -8.42 22.90
N TYR A 6 7.36 -9.48 22.53
CA TYR A 6 7.30 -9.96 21.14
C TYR A 6 6.83 -8.86 20.15
N LEU A 7 5.96 -7.97 20.62
CA LEU A 7 5.51 -6.83 19.79
C LEU A 7 6.63 -5.80 19.56
N ASP A 8 7.48 -5.57 20.56
CA ASP A 8 8.64 -4.67 20.41
C ASP A 8 9.63 -5.21 19.38
N GLU A 9 9.83 -6.54 19.34
CA GLU A 9 10.67 -7.18 18.32
C GLU A 9 10.08 -7.05 16.92
N LEU A 10 8.78 -7.29 16.76
CA LEU A 10 8.09 -7.14 15.48
C LEU A 10 8.14 -5.69 14.99
N GLU A 11 7.96 -4.74 15.90
CA GLU A 11 8.06 -3.32 15.57
C GLU A 11 9.47 -2.95 15.13
N ALA A 12 10.48 -3.32 15.92
CA ALA A 12 11.89 -3.04 15.60
C ALA A 12 12.29 -3.64 14.24
N LYS A 13 11.89 -4.88 13.96
CA LYS A 13 12.11 -5.53 12.67
C LYS A 13 11.42 -4.81 11.54
N SER A 14 10.18 -4.38 11.74
CA SER A 14 9.41 -3.64 10.73
C SER A 14 10.06 -2.29 10.42
N ILE A 15 10.49 -1.54 11.45
CA ILE A 15 11.21 -0.27 11.31
C ILE A 15 12.52 -0.47 10.55
N PHE A 16 13.27 -1.53 10.85
CA PHE A 16 14.49 -1.85 10.13
C PHE A 16 14.23 -2.09 8.64
N ILE A 17 13.24 -2.94 8.31
CA ILE A 17 12.88 -3.26 6.92
C ILE A 17 12.45 -1.98 6.18
N ILE A 18 11.66 -1.12 6.81
CA ILE A 18 11.19 0.14 6.24
C ILE A 18 12.37 1.05 5.90
N ARG A 19 13.32 1.22 6.82
CA ARG A 19 14.52 2.05 6.61
C ARG A 19 15.42 1.49 5.51
N GLU A 20 15.62 0.17 5.46
CA GLU A 20 16.42 -0.48 4.42
C GLU A 20 15.78 -0.33 3.03
N ALA A 21 14.46 -0.51 2.93
CA ALA A 21 13.76 -0.29 1.68
C ALA A 21 13.84 1.18 1.23
N TYR A 22 13.69 2.13 2.16
CA TYR A 22 13.85 3.55 1.85
C TYR A 22 15.26 3.89 1.37
N ARG A 23 16.31 3.37 2.03
CA ARG A 23 17.70 3.54 1.62
C ARG A 23 17.95 3.04 0.20
N ARG A 24 17.32 1.91 -0.16
CA ARG A 24 17.50 1.25 -1.46
C ARG A 24 16.72 1.93 -2.59
N PHE A 25 15.49 2.35 -2.35
CA PHE A 25 14.57 2.80 -3.41
C PHE A 25 14.29 4.31 -3.40
N LYS A 26 14.51 4.98 -2.27
CA LYS A 26 14.34 6.44 -2.09
C LYS A 26 13.02 6.97 -2.68
N ASP A 27 13.10 7.89 -3.61
CA ASP A 27 12.00 8.56 -4.33
C ASP A 27 11.15 7.62 -5.21
N LYS A 28 11.61 6.38 -5.42
CA LYS A 28 10.89 5.35 -6.19
C LYS A 28 10.15 4.34 -5.31
N LEU A 29 10.06 4.60 -4.02
CA LEU A 29 9.31 3.85 -3.02
C LEU A 29 8.02 4.58 -2.68
N ALA A 30 6.91 3.85 -2.53
CA ALA A 30 5.66 4.39 -2.02
C ALA A 30 4.98 3.43 -1.05
N ALA A 31 4.04 3.93 -0.24
CA ALA A 31 3.19 3.13 0.62
C ALA A 31 1.81 2.96 -0.01
N LEU A 32 1.36 1.72 -0.24
CA LEU A 32 0.02 1.43 -0.73
C LEU A 32 -0.95 1.34 0.45
N VAL A 33 -1.88 2.28 0.56
CA VAL A 33 -2.77 2.40 1.71
C VAL A 33 -4.25 2.33 1.30
N SER A 34 -4.96 1.36 1.85
CA SER A 34 -6.40 1.19 1.66
C SER A 34 -7.25 1.89 2.72
N TRP A 35 -6.60 2.40 3.80
CA TRP A 35 -7.18 3.02 5.00
C TRP A 35 -7.92 2.04 5.92
N GLY A 36 -7.75 0.73 5.68
CA GLY A 36 -8.10 -0.31 6.65
C GLY A 36 -7.03 -0.44 7.74
N LYS A 37 -7.34 -1.19 8.81
CA LYS A 37 -6.48 -1.35 9.99
C LYS A 37 -5.03 -1.72 9.65
N ASP A 38 -4.81 -2.73 8.80
CA ASP A 38 -3.46 -3.24 8.53
C ASP A 38 -2.61 -2.22 7.73
N SER A 39 -3.20 -1.59 6.71
CA SER A 39 -2.50 -0.57 5.93
C SER A 39 -2.25 0.72 6.72
N THR A 40 -3.13 1.07 7.65
CA THR A 40 -2.93 2.20 8.56
C THR A 40 -1.84 1.88 9.58
N THR A 41 -1.79 0.66 10.14
CA THR A 41 -0.70 0.21 11.01
C THR A 41 0.64 0.26 10.29
N MET A 42 0.71 -0.23 9.06
CA MET A 42 1.93 -0.13 8.24
C MET A 42 2.35 1.34 8.05
N LEU A 43 1.42 2.22 7.72
CA LEU A 43 1.72 3.65 7.54
C LEU A 43 2.19 4.31 8.83
N TYR A 44 1.62 3.92 9.98
CA TYR A 44 2.08 4.35 11.30
C TYR A 44 3.52 3.91 11.57
N LEU A 45 3.87 2.68 11.22
CA LEU A 45 5.25 2.18 11.35
C LEU A 45 6.21 2.93 10.42
N VAL A 46 5.80 3.30 9.21
CA VAL A 46 6.58 4.19 8.34
C VAL A 46 6.81 5.53 9.04
N ARG A 47 5.75 6.15 9.57
CA ARG A 47 5.85 7.41 10.31
C ARG A 47 6.78 7.30 11.52
N LYS A 48 6.71 6.20 12.27
CA LYS A 48 7.59 5.92 13.43
C LYS A 48 9.04 5.72 13.00
N ALA A 49 9.28 5.01 11.88
CA ALA A 49 10.62 4.79 11.34
C ALA A 49 11.35 6.11 10.99
N PHE A 50 10.61 7.17 10.68
CA PHE A 50 11.14 8.48 10.30
C PHE A 50 10.73 9.59 11.28
N PHE A 51 10.66 9.27 12.56
CA PHE A 51 10.50 10.24 13.66
C PHE A 51 9.30 11.19 13.50
N GLY A 52 8.16 10.63 13.10
CA GLY A 52 6.93 11.39 12.95
C GLY A 52 6.63 11.87 11.52
N ASN A 53 7.56 11.64 10.59
CA ASN A 53 7.38 11.99 9.17
C ASN A 53 7.08 10.78 8.29
N VAL A 54 6.49 11.01 7.12
CA VAL A 54 6.31 10.01 6.07
C VAL A 54 6.99 10.52 4.80
N PRO A 55 8.29 10.18 4.58
CA PRO A 55 9.10 10.77 3.51
C PRO A 55 8.85 10.16 2.13
N ILE A 56 7.85 9.31 1.99
CA ILE A 56 7.50 8.63 0.75
C ILE A 56 6.05 8.94 0.36
N PRO A 57 5.71 8.91 -0.93
CA PRO A 57 4.33 9.03 -1.37
C PRO A 57 3.43 7.94 -0.80
N VAL A 58 2.20 8.33 -0.48
CA VAL A 58 1.14 7.41 -0.06
C VAL A 58 0.17 7.23 -1.22
N VAL A 59 0.09 6.02 -1.76
CA VAL A 59 -0.79 5.69 -2.89
C VAL A 59 -2.08 5.08 -2.37
N HIS A 60 -3.19 5.72 -2.68
CA HIS A 60 -4.53 5.22 -2.43
C HIS A 60 -5.21 4.83 -3.74
N ILE A 61 -5.63 3.57 -3.85
CA ILE A 61 -6.45 3.13 -4.99
C ILE A 61 -7.91 3.47 -4.68
N ASP A 62 -8.44 4.43 -5.40
CA ASP A 62 -9.84 4.82 -5.28
C ASP A 62 -10.69 4.12 -6.35
N THR A 63 -11.55 3.23 -5.87
CA THR A 63 -12.51 2.50 -6.74
C THR A 63 -13.83 3.22 -6.90
N SER A 64 -14.03 4.36 -6.23
CA SER A 64 -15.31 5.10 -6.11
C SER A 64 -16.44 4.35 -5.38
N TYR A 65 -16.18 3.15 -4.88
CA TYR A 65 -17.17 2.28 -4.20
C TYR A 65 -16.78 2.00 -2.74
N LYS A 66 -16.18 2.97 -2.07
CA LYS A 66 -15.81 2.86 -0.66
C LYS A 66 -16.81 3.62 0.21
N LEU A 67 -16.88 3.22 1.49
CA LEU A 67 -17.69 3.91 2.47
C LEU A 67 -17.20 5.37 2.68
N PRO A 68 -18.11 6.33 2.89
CA PRO A 68 -17.75 7.73 3.13
C PRO A 68 -16.76 7.92 4.28
N GLU A 69 -16.85 7.09 5.33
CA GLU A 69 -15.97 7.10 6.49
C GLU A 69 -14.51 6.82 6.12
N ILE A 70 -14.27 5.99 5.10
CA ILE A 70 -12.91 5.70 4.60
C ILE A 70 -12.30 6.96 3.98
N TYR A 71 -13.08 7.72 3.23
CA TYR A 71 -12.63 8.97 2.64
C TYR A 71 -12.37 10.03 3.72
N ALA A 72 -13.30 10.18 4.67
CA ALA A 72 -13.14 11.11 5.79
C ALA A 72 -11.88 10.79 6.62
N PHE A 73 -11.65 9.51 6.93
CA PHE A 73 -10.47 9.05 7.66
C PHE A 73 -9.17 9.29 6.87
N ARG A 74 -9.16 8.99 5.57
CA ARG A 74 -8.06 9.30 4.66
C ARG A 74 -7.69 10.78 4.70
N ASP A 75 -8.67 11.64 4.52
CA ASP A 75 -8.46 13.08 4.41
C ASP A 75 -8.00 13.69 5.74
N LYS A 76 -8.56 13.18 6.86
CA LYS A 76 -8.10 13.53 8.21
C LYS A 76 -6.62 13.19 8.40
N LEU A 77 -6.22 11.94 8.20
CA LEU A 77 -4.83 11.53 8.41
C LEU A 77 -3.87 12.18 7.40
N THR A 78 -4.32 12.40 6.16
CA THR A 78 -3.52 13.11 5.16
C THR A 78 -3.15 14.52 5.64
N LYS A 79 -4.11 15.23 6.21
CA LYS A 79 -3.89 16.58 6.76
C LYS A 79 -3.04 16.54 8.04
N GLU A 80 -3.41 15.67 8.99
CA GLU A 80 -2.72 15.59 10.30
C GLU A 80 -1.24 15.18 10.18
N TRP A 81 -0.93 14.27 9.26
CA TRP A 81 0.42 13.74 9.08
C TRP A 81 1.17 14.37 7.90
N ASN A 82 0.59 15.38 7.28
CA ASN A 82 1.16 16.07 6.09
C ASN A 82 1.63 15.09 5.01
N LEU A 83 0.73 14.16 4.62
CA LEU A 83 1.06 13.08 3.70
C LEU A 83 1.10 13.57 2.24
N ASN A 84 2.09 13.14 1.49
CA ASN A 84 2.08 13.25 0.03
C ASN A 84 1.16 12.17 -0.56
N LEU A 85 -0.16 12.46 -0.60
CA LEU A 85 -1.19 11.53 -1.05
C LEU A 85 -1.33 11.53 -2.57
N ILE A 86 -1.22 10.36 -3.17
CA ILE A 86 -1.52 10.08 -4.56
C ILE A 86 -2.80 9.26 -4.64
N ILE A 87 -3.84 9.80 -5.25
CA ILE A 87 -5.08 9.07 -5.52
C ILE A 87 -4.97 8.44 -6.90
N ALA A 88 -4.91 7.12 -6.95
CA ALA A 88 -4.87 6.35 -8.19
C ALA A 88 -6.27 5.82 -8.52
N LYS A 89 -6.77 6.15 -9.71
CA LYS A 89 -8.11 5.84 -10.16
C LYS A 89 -8.09 5.42 -11.63
N ASN A 90 -8.82 4.38 -12.00
CA ASN A 90 -9.00 4.02 -13.39
C ASN A 90 -10.25 4.74 -13.94
N GLU A 91 -10.06 6.01 -14.33
CA GLU A 91 -11.13 6.87 -14.83
C GLU A 91 -11.83 6.29 -16.07
N VAL A 92 -11.07 5.64 -16.96
CA VAL A 92 -11.61 5.05 -18.17
C VAL A 92 -12.56 3.91 -17.83
N ALA A 93 -12.15 3.01 -16.95
CA ALA A 93 -13.00 1.89 -16.54
C ALA A 93 -14.29 2.40 -15.84
N LEU A 94 -14.17 3.42 -14.98
CA LEU A 94 -15.34 4.00 -14.32
C LEU A 94 -16.31 4.66 -15.29
N LYS A 95 -15.80 5.45 -16.25
CA LYS A 95 -16.63 6.06 -17.31
C LYS A 95 -17.35 5.03 -18.17
N ASN A 96 -16.73 3.86 -18.36
CA ASN A 96 -17.33 2.73 -19.08
C ASN A 96 -18.27 1.88 -18.22
N GLY A 97 -18.72 2.37 -17.07
CA GLY A 97 -19.67 1.71 -16.19
C GLY A 97 -19.11 0.47 -15.47
N MET A 98 -17.77 0.45 -15.20
CA MET A 98 -17.20 -0.63 -14.40
C MET A 98 -17.53 -0.42 -12.92
N GLY A 99 -18.18 -1.40 -12.32
CA GLY A 99 -18.58 -1.38 -10.92
C GLY A 99 -18.78 -2.78 -10.33
N PRO A 100 -19.21 -2.87 -9.06
CA PRO A 100 -19.42 -4.14 -8.37
C PRO A 100 -20.42 -5.07 -9.05
N GLU A 101 -21.40 -4.52 -9.76
CA GLU A 101 -22.44 -5.24 -10.52
C GLU A 101 -21.87 -6.07 -11.69
N LYS A 102 -20.67 -5.75 -12.18
CA LYS A 102 -19.94 -6.51 -13.20
C LYS A 102 -19.22 -7.74 -12.65
N GLY A 103 -19.41 -8.01 -11.36
CA GLY A 103 -18.78 -9.11 -10.66
C GLY A 103 -17.42 -8.77 -10.06
N ARG A 104 -17.10 -9.43 -8.95
CA ARG A 104 -15.92 -9.15 -8.12
C ARG A 104 -14.61 -9.22 -8.90
N PHE A 105 -14.45 -10.23 -9.75
CA PHE A 105 -13.20 -10.41 -10.49
C PHE A 105 -12.95 -9.28 -11.49
N ALA A 106 -13.94 -8.97 -12.34
CA ALA A 106 -13.83 -7.91 -13.33
C ALA A 106 -13.62 -6.53 -12.67
N CYS A 107 -14.43 -6.23 -11.66
CA CYS A 107 -14.34 -4.97 -10.90
C CYS A 107 -12.97 -4.82 -10.22
N CYS A 108 -12.50 -5.83 -9.48
CA CYS A 108 -11.20 -5.75 -8.79
C CYS A 108 -10.03 -5.67 -9.78
N THR A 109 -10.10 -6.37 -10.90
CA THR A 109 -9.05 -6.28 -11.94
C THR A 109 -8.98 -4.87 -12.52
N ALA A 110 -10.11 -4.33 -12.97
CA ALA A 110 -10.15 -3.02 -13.61
C ALA A 110 -9.87 -1.86 -12.64
N LEU A 111 -10.54 -1.83 -11.48
CA LEU A 111 -10.51 -0.67 -10.58
C LEU A 111 -9.38 -0.72 -9.54
N LYS A 112 -8.77 -1.89 -9.28
CA LYS A 112 -7.64 -2.00 -8.34
C LYS A 112 -6.34 -2.35 -9.05
N THR A 113 -6.29 -3.49 -9.75
CA THR A 113 -5.05 -3.99 -10.33
C THR A 113 -4.55 -3.07 -11.44
N GLU A 114 -5.39 -2.72 -12.39
CA GLU A 114 -4.99 -1.85 -13.51
C GLU A 114 -4.73 -0.41 -13.04
N ALA A 115 -5.52 0.12 -12.08
CA ALA A 115 -5.25 1.43 -11.49
C ALA A 115 -3.88 1.48 -10.79
N LEU A 116 -3.51 0.40 -10.07
CA LEU A 116 -2.20 0.28 -9.44
C LEU A 116 -1.07 0.23 -10.47
N LYS A 117 -1.20 -0.58 -11.52
CA LYS A 117 -0.22 -0.66 -12.61
C LYS A 117 -0.01 0.69 -13.30
N GLN A 118 -1.11 1.42 -13.55
CA GLN A 118 -1.06 2.76 -14.12
C GLN A 118 -0.31 3.73 -13.20
N ALA A 119 -0.57 3.69 -11.89
CA ALA A 119 0.13 4.52 -10.91
C ALA A 119 1.62 4.20 -10.84
N ILE A 120 2.00 2.91 -10.79
CA ILE A 120 3.40 2.47 -10.80
C ILE A 120 4.14 3.02 -12.04
N LYS A 121 3.54 2.90 -13.22
CA LYS A 121 4.12 3.40 -14.47
C LYS A 121 4.22 4.93 -14.47
N LYS A 122 3.14 5.63 -14.11
CA LYS A 122 3.06 7.09 -14.11
C LYS A 122 4.08 7.73 -13.19
N PHE A 123 4.24 7.20 -11.98
CA PHE A 123 5.16 7.72 -10.97
C PHE A 123 6.52 7.02 -10.96
N LYS A 124 6.77 6.12 -11.91
CA LYS A 124 8.03 5.36 -12.05
C LYS A 124 8.45 4.65 -10.76
N LEU A 125 7.48 4.13 -10.02
CA LEU A 125 7.74 3.44 -8.76
C LEU A 125 8.46 2.11 -9.00
N LYS A 126 9.43 1.80 -8.15
CA LYS A 126 10.19 0.54 -8.18
C LYS A 126 9.85 -0.39 -7.02
N ALA A 127 9.30 0.15 -5.93
CA ALA A 127 8.89 -0.61 -4.77
C ALA A 127 7.65 -0.02 -4.10
N LEU A 128 6.88 -0.90 -3.47
CA LEU A 128 5.69 -0.54 -2.70
C LEU A 128 5.70 -1.25 -1.36
N PHE A 129 5.44 -0.52 -0.29
CA PHE A 129 4.99 -1.14 0.94
C PHE A 129 3.53 -1.54 0.81
N ALA A 130 3.22 -2.78 1.14
CA ALA A 130 1.87 -3.31 1.17
C ALA A 130 1.65 -4.09 2.47
N ALA A 131 0.57 -3.76 3.18
CA ALA A 131 0.19 -4.46 4.39
C ALA A 131 -0.57 -5.73 4.03
N ILE A 132 0.15 -6.82 3.80
CA ILE A 132 -0.38 -8.12 3.43
C ILE A 132 -0.09 -9.11 4.56
N ARG A 133 -1.13 -9.82 5.00
CA ARG A 133 -0.99 -10.92 5.95
C ARG A 133 -1.01 -12.25 5.20
N ARG A 134 -0.09 -13.15 5.57
CA ARG A 134 0.02 -14.47 4.93
C ARG A 134 -1.15 -15.39 5.26
N ASP A 135 -1.74 -15.20 6.44
CA ASP A 135 -2.87 -15.98 6.96
C ASP A 135 -4.24 -15.53 6.44
N GLU A 136 -4.28 -14.42 5.68
CA GLU A 136 -5.53 -13.84 5.20
C GLU A 136 -6.17 -14.63 4.06
N HIS A 137 -5.34 -15.19 3.18
CA HIS A 137 -5.81 -15.93 2.00
C HIS A 137 -4.68 -16.79 1.42
N LEU A 138 -5.00 -18.00 0.95
CA LEU A 138 -4.03 -18.96 0.38
C LEU A 138 -3.10 -18.34 -0.69
N ILE A 139 -3.64 -17.47 -1.55
CA ILE A 139 -2.83 -16.79 -2.58
C ILE A 139 -1.77 -15.88 -1.94
N ARG A 140 -2.01 -15.38 -0.72
CA ARG A 140 -1.09 -14.48 -0.01
C ARG A 140 -0.09 -15.22 0.87
N SER A 141 -0.27 -16.52 1.13
CA SER A 141 0.63 -17.31 1.95
C SER A 141 2.07 -17.34 1.42
N LYS A 142 2.24 -17.19 0.10
CA LYS A 142 3.53 -17.13 -0.58
C LYS A 142 4.24 -15.78 -0.48
N GLU A 143 3.56 -14.71 -0.02
CA GLU A 143 4.18 -13.39 0.07
C GLU A 143 5.34 -13.40 1.07
N ARG A 144 6.44 -12.75 0.69
CA ARG A 144 7.66 -12.62 1.49
C ARG A 144 7.81 -11.18 1.99
N ILE A 145 8.81 -10.93 2.83
CA ILE A 145 9.19 -9.57 3.25
C ILE A 145 9.49 -8.70 2.02
N ALA A 146 10.19 -9.25 1.03
CA ALA A 146 10.36 -8.66 -0.29
C ALA A 146 9.86 -9.67 -1.32
N SER A 147 8.90 -9.24 -2.14
CA SER A 147 8.27 -10.05 -3.18
C SER A 147 8.54 -9.45 -4.55
N PRO A 148 9.63 -9.83 -5.22
CA PRO A 148 9.98 -9.30 -6.53
C PRO A 148 8.88 -9.56 -7.56
N ARG A 149 8.77 -8.65 -8.52
CA ARG A 149 7.85 -8.76 -9.66
C ARG A 149 8.62 -8.52 -10.95
N ASP A 150 8.28 -9.28 -11.97
CA ASP A 150 8.79 -9.08 -13.32
C ASP A 150 8.15 -7.84 -14.00
N LYS A 151 8.54 -7.58 -15.25
CA LYS A 151 8.00 -6.49 -16.06
C LYS A 151 6.49 -6.55 -16.29
N ASP A 152 5.90 -7.73 -16.19
CA ASP A 152 4.46 -7.99 -16.37
C ASP A 152 3.71 -8.03 -15.03
N PHE A 153 4.37 -7.62 -13.94
CA PHE A 153 3.86 -7.63 -12.56
C PHE A 153 3.55 -9.02 -12.00
N LYS A 154 4.07 -10.07 -12.61
CA LYS A 154 4.00 -11.44 -12.10
C LYS A 154 5.10 -11.68 -11.07
N TRP A 155 4.92 -12.70 -10.26
CA TRP A 155 5.95 -13.14 -9.33
C TRP A 155 7.25 -13.48 -10.07
N ASP A 156 8.34 -12.91 -9.58
CA ASP A 156 9.69 -13.28 -9.96
C ASP A 156 10.26 -14.20 -8.87
N TYR A 157 10.54 -15.43 -9.24
CA TYR A 157 10.98 -16.47 -8.31
C TYR A 157 12.50 -16.64 -8.29
N LEU A 158 13.24 -15.92 -9.13
CA LEU A 158 14.70 -15.98 -9.24
C LEU A 158 15.42 -15.07 -8.25
#